data_3f5574bafacb4ae4bc329904062b409f
#
_entry.id   3f5574bafacb4ae4bc329904062b409f
#
_cell.length_a   1.000
_cell.length_b   1.000
_cell.length_c   1.000
_cell.angle_alpha   90.00
_cell.angle_beta   90.00
_cell.angle_gamma   90.00
#
_symmetry.space_group_name_H-M   'P 1'
#
loop_
_entity.id
_entity.type
_entity.pdbx_description
1 polymer ?
#
loop_
_entity_poly.entity_id
_entity_poly.type
_entity_poly.pdbx_seq_one_letter_code
_entity_poly.pdbx_strand_id
1 'polypeptide(L)'
;MNLTDKILMVRPNTFRSNEQTMINNYFQKGNSKNDDKDILTKALKEFDDLTSVISKNNIEITIVEGSKLFDNPDEIFPNNWIVFDDNKIGIFPMNALNRRTEINYDLINKINKKNKYKIIDYSNYVEKNIFLEGTGSVVLDRANKKAYCGLSDRSSKNLFLKFCMDFDYKPIMFHAYHKVNKKRELIYHTNVMMSIGANNCFICLDSIDDVKERENVKTNIENDNNLIELSEFQINRFAGNVIFLKSTEGNTQIVMSQSAYNSFSKSQISEIEKVGNIIYSPIPTIEKHSGGSVRCMIAEIF
;
A
#
# COMPACT_ATOMS: atom_id res chain seq x y z
N MET A 1 8.85 13.97 -12.18
CA MET A 1 8.12 12.79 -11.66
C MET A 1 8.97 12.12 -10.59
N ASN A 2 8.49 12.06 -9.34
CA ASN A 2 9.17 11.35 -8.27
C ASN A 2 8.73 9.88 -8.23
N LEU A 3 9.17 9.10 -9.23
CA LEU A 3 9.00 7.64 -9.27
C LEU A 3 10.37 6.99 -9.08
N THR A 4 10.40 5.85 -8.39
CA THR A 4 11.61 5.05 -8.19
C THR A 4 11.64 3.84 -9.11
N ASP A 5 12.84 3.37 -9.43
CA ASP A 5 13.13 2.10 -10.09
C ASP A 5 13.58 1.01 -9.12
N LYS A 6 13.57 1.32 -7.80
CA LYS A 6 14.06 0.43 -6.75
C LYS A 6 12.98 0.17 -5.71
N ILE A 7 12.73 -1.09 -5.42
CA ILE A 7 11.72 -1.50 -4.46
C ILE A 7 12.24 -2.54 -3.47
N LEU A 8 11.64 -2.57 -2.30
CA LEU A 8 11.81 -3.59 -1.28
C LEU A 8 10.55 -4.44 -1.21
N MET A 9 10.72 -5.76 -1.23
CA MET A 9 9.65 -6.73 -1.02
C MET A 9 10.10 -7.79 0.00
N VAL A 10 9.16 -8.30 0.79
CA VAL A 10 9.41 -9.36 1.77
C VAL A 10 8.76 -10.65 1.27
N ARG A 11 9.59 -11.69 1.05
CA ARG A 11 9.12 -13.04 0.72
C ARG A 11 8.70 -13.73 2.02
N PRO A 12 7.42 -14.04 2.21
CA PRO A 12 6.92 -14.42 3.52
C PRO A 12 7.42 -15.81 3.93
N ASN A 13 7.76 -15.96 5.21
CA ASN A 13 8.03 -17.26 5.83
C ASN A 13 6.75 -17.89 6.40
N THR A 14 5.79 -17.04 6.79
CA THR A 14 4.43 -17.44 7.17
C THR A 14 3.42 -16.63 6.37
N PHE A 15 2.34 -17.26 5.93
CA PHE A 15 1.24 -16.57 5.27
C PHE A 15 -0.06 -17.36 5.45
N ARG A 16 -1.06 -16.68 5.99
CA ARG A 16 -2.44 -17.15 6.17
C ARG A 16 -3.37 -15.97 6.42
N SER A 17 -4.65 -16.23 6.62
CA SER A 17 -5.55 -15.19 7.12
C SER A 17 -5.16 -14.79 8.54
N ASN A 18 -4.89 -13.50 8.75
CA ASN A 18 -4.48 -12.95 10.04
C ASN A 18 -5.71 -12.60 10.88
N GLU A 19 -5.95 -13.37 11.93
CA GLU A 19 -7.08 -13.22 12.84
C GLU A 19 -7.11 -11.85 13.56
N GLN A 20 -5.94 -11.25 13.81
CA GLN A 20 -5.86 -9.95 14.45
C GLN A 20 -6.24 -8.80 13.52
N THR A 21 -6.02 -8.95 12.21
CA THR A 21 -6.34 -7.92 11.21
C THR A 21 -7.74 -8.09 10.61
N MET A 22 -8.32 -9.29 10.65
CA MET A 22 -9.68 -9.57 10.16
C MET A 22 -10.76 -8.73 10.84
N ILE A 23 -10.53 -8.25 12.05
CA ILE A 23 -11.51 -7.51 12.85
C ILE A 23 -12.00 -6.25 12.13
N ASN A 24 -11.13 -5.56 11.39
CA ASN A 24 -11.43 -4.32 10.69
C ASN A 24 -10.99 -4.32 9.21
N ASN A 25 -10.41 -5.43 8.71
CA ASN A 25 -10.04 -5.59 7.30
C ASN A 25 -11.12 -6.40 6.55
N TYR A 26 -12.16 -5.74 6.09
CA TYR A 26 -13.26 -6.38 5.35
C TYR A 26 -12.91 -6.81 3.91
N PHE A 27 -11.74 -6.47 3.42
CA PHE A 27 -11.19 -6.99 2.15
C PHE A 27 -10.65 -8.42 2.31
N GLN A 28 -10.30 -8.81 3.54
CA GLN A 28 -9.86 -10.15 3.87
C GLN A 28 -11.05 -11.12 3.87
N LYS A 29 -11.05 -12.08 2.97
CA LYS A 29 -12.15 -13.05 2.75
C LYS A 29 -11.76 -14.49 3.01
N GLY A 30 -10.53 -14.71 3.50
CA GLY A 30 -10.01 -16.02 3.82
C GLY A 30 -10.73 -16.63 5.02
N ASN A 31 -10.75 -17.97 5.08
CA ASN A 31 -11.33 -18.72 6.19
C ASN A 31 -10.18 -19.46 6.92
N SER A 32 -10.12 -19.35 8.25
CA SER A 32 -9.11 -19.99 9.11
C SER A 32 -9.16 -21.53 9.12
N LYS A 33 -10.05 -22.14 8.36
CA LYS A 33 -10.21 -23.62 8.25
C LYS A 33 -9.41 -24.24 7.09
N ASN A 34 -8.68 -23.46 6.31
CA ASN A 34 -7.87 -23.95 5.21
C ASN A 34 -6.50 -24.46 5.73
N ASP A 35 -5.88 -25.36 4.99
CA ASP A 35 -4.52 -25.80 5.26
C ASP A 35 -3.53 -24.63 5.06
N ASP A 36 -2.95 -24.13 6.14
CA ASP A 36 -2.01 -23.00 6.13
C ASP A 36 -0.77 -23.28 5.27
N LYS A 37 -0.35 -24.54 5.15
CA LYS A 37 0.78 -24.93 4.29
C LYS A 37 0.44 -24.79 2.81
N ASP A 38 -0.76 -25.19 2.41
CA ASP A 38 -1.23 -25.03 1.03
C ASP A 38 -1.39 -23.54 0.68
N ILE A 39 -1.93 -22.75 1.62
CA ILE A 39 -2.05 -21.28 1.46
C ILE A 39 -0.67 -20.63 1.29
N LEU A 40 0.27 -20.94 2.16
CA LEU A 40 1.64 -20.41 2.08
C LEU A 40 2.31 -20.82 0.76
N THR A 41 2.19 -22.08 0.35
CA THR A 41 2.77 -22.56 -0.91
C THR A 41 2.25 -21.81 -2.12
N LYS A 42 0.95 -21.55 -2.18
CA LYS A 42 0.32 -20.74 -3.24
C LYS A 42 0.75 -19.29 -3.20
N ALA A 43 0.78 -18.69 -2.00
CA ALA A 43 1.20 -17.31 -1.83
C ALA A 43 2.67 -17.10 -2.22
N LEU A 44 3.56 -18.04 -1.91
CA LEU A 44 4.96 -18.00 -2.33
C LEU A 44 5.08 -18.05 -3.85
N LYS A 45 4.33 -18.94 -4.50
CA LYS A 45 4.31 -18.99 -5.98
C LYS A 45 3.81 -17.68 -6.58
N GLU A 46 2.72 -17.12 -6.06
CA GLU A 46 2.17 -15.84 -6.52
C GLU A 46 3.16 -14.68 -6.30
N PHE A 47 3.89 -14.67 -5.19
CA PHE A 47 4.95 -13.71 -4.90
C PHE A 47 6.11 -13.84 -5.90
N ASP A 48 6.60 -15.07 -6.14
CA ASP A 48 7.73 -15.33 -7.05
C ASP A 48 7.35 -14.99 -8.50
N ASP A 49 6.11 -15.30 -8.93
CA ASP A 49 5.59 -14.94 -10.26
C ASP A 49 5.50 -13.40 -10.41
N LEU A 50 4.97 -12.68 -9.40
CA LEU A 50 4.87 -11.22 -9.40
C LEU A 50 6.26 -10.56 -9.48
N THR A 51 7.21 -10.98 -8.64
CA THR A 51 8.56 -10.42 -8.64
C THR A 51 9.29 -10.68 -9.96
N SER A 52 9.08 -11.86 -10.56
CA SER A 52 9.61 -12.18 -11.90
C SER A 52 9.09 -11.23 -12.98
N VAL A 53 7.78 -10.93 -12.99
CA VAL A 53 7.19 -10.02 -13.97
C VAL A 53 7.69 -8.59 -13.75
N ILE A 54 7.78 -8.12 -12.51
CA ILE A 54 8.29 -6.78 -12.18
C ILE A 54 9.76 -6.64 -12.63
N SER A 55 10.62 -7.63 -12.31
CA SER A 55 12.05 -7.61 -12.68
C SER A 55 12.26 -7.63 -14.20
N LYS A 56 11.44 -8.38 -14.94
CA LYS A 56 11.50 -8.41 -16.43
C LYS A 56 11.17 -7.06 -17.08
N ASN A 57 10.52 -6.16 -16.33
CA ASN A 57 10.21 -4.79 -16.76
C ASN A 57 11.24 -3.77 -16.25
N ASN A 58 12.47 -4.22 -15.96
CA ASN A 58 13.60 -3.38 -15.59
C ASN A 58 13.35 -2.54 -14.32
N ILE A 59 12.77 -3.15 -13.29
CA ILE A 59 12.64 -2.59 -11.94
C ILE A 59 13.55 -3.39 -11.01
N GLU A 60 14.41 -2.70 -10.25
CA GLU A 60 15.34 -3.31 -9.30
C GLU A 60 14.60 -3.71 -8.01
N ILE A 61 14.62 -5.00 -7.67
CA ILE A 61 13.94 -5.53 -6.50
C ILE A 61 14.96 -6.00 -5.46
N THR A 62 14.85 -5.45 -4.25
CA THR A 62 15.50 -6.01 -3.06
C THR A 62 14.50 -6.97 -2.39
N ILE A 63 14.74 -8.26 -2.47
CA ILE A 63 13.92 -9.28 -1.79
C ILE A 63 14.59 -9.62 -0.47
N VAL A 64 13.80 -9.63 0.61
CA VAL A 64 14.21 -10.03 1.96
C VAL A 64 13.32 -11.19 2.40
N GLU A 65 13.93 -12.22 3.00
CA GLU A 65 13.17 -13.33 3.58
C GLU A 65 12.45 -12.89 4.85
N GLY A 66 11.24 -13.36 5.04
CA GLY A 66 10.45 -13.16 6.24
C GLY A 66 11.07 -13.78 7.49
N SER A 67 10.56 -13.44 8.65
CA SER A 67 11.08 -13.90 9.93
C SER A 67 10.80 -15.39 10.14
N LYS A 68 11.83 -16.15 10.56
CA LYS A 68 11.66 -17.51 11.06
C LYS A 68 11.43 -17.60 12.57
N LEU A 69 11.53 -16.46 13.26
CA LEU A 69 11.43 -16.41 14.72
C LEU A 69 10.03 -16.02 15.20
N PHE A 70 9.29 -15.31 14.37
CA PHE A 70 7.97 -14.77 14.71
C PHE A 70 6.90 -15.27 13.76
N ASP A 71 5.69 -15.42 14.26
CA ASP A 71 4.51 -15.71 13.47
C ASP A 71 3.88 -14.41 12.94
N ASN A 72 4.30 -14.00 11.75
CA ASN A 72 3.93 -12.74 11.12
C ASN A 72 3.16 -12.99 9.80
N PRO A 73 1.85 -13.31 9.84
CA PRO A 73 1.10 -13.68 8.64
C PRO A 73 1.03 -12.59 7.55
N ASP A 74 1.23 -11.32 7.93
CA ASP A 74 1.15 -10.14 7.05
C ASP A 74 2.53 -9.54 6.72
N GLU A 75 3.65 -10.22 7.03
CA GLU A 75 5.02 -9.71 6.79
C GLU A 75 5.33 -9.43 5.30
N ILE A 76 4.51 -9.97 4.40
CA ILE A 76 4.55 -9.71 2.96
C ILE A 76 4.29 -8.22 2.60
N PHE A 77 3.84 -7.40 3.56
CA PHE A 77 3.46 -6.00 3.37
C PHE A 77 4.43 -5.01 4.04
N PRO A 78 5.67 -4.88 3.55
CA PRO A 78 6.68 -4.00 4.17
C PRO A 78 6.30 -2.52 4.16
N ASN A 79 5.48 -2.08 3.21
CA ASN A 79 5.04 -0.70 3.08
C ASN A 79 4.27 -0.17 4.31
N ASN A 80 3.81 -1.06 5.20
CA ASN A 80 3.10 -0.68 6.40
C ASN A 80 4.03 -0.28 7.55
N TRP A 81 5.25 -0.81 7.61
CA TRP A 81 6.18 -0.51 8.69
C TRP A 81 7.39 0.33 8.27
N ILE A 82 7.71 0.45 6.96
CA ILE A 82 8.81 1.26 6.46
C ILE A 82 8.39 2.12 5.26
N VAL A 83 8.83 3.37 5.28
CA VAL A 83 8.66 4.31 4.16
C VAL A 83 9.97 5.02 3.90
N PHE A 84 10.43 5.02 2.66
CA PHE A 84 11.55 5.82 2.19
C PHE A 84 11.01 7.06 1.47
N ASP A 85 11.57 8.22 1.74
CA ASP A 85 11.24 9.47 1.04
C ASP A 85 12.44 10.41 1.06
N ASP A 86 12.93 10.77 -0.10
CA ASP A 86 14.15 11.54 -0.27
C ASP A 86 15.33 10.95 0.54
N ASN A 87 15.83 11.68 1.54
CA ASN A 87 16.91 11.26 2.44
C ASN A 87 16.43 10.76 3.80
N LYS A 88 15.17 10.35 3.93
CA LYS A 88 14.55 9.93 5.20
C LYS A 88 14.01 8.52 5.12
N ILE A 89 14.06 7.82 6.26
CA ILE A 89 13.33 6.58 6.50
C ILE A 89 12.36 6.82 7.65
N GLY A 90 11.07 6.54 7.43
CA GLY A 90 10.06 6.45 8.49
C GLY A 90 9.84 5.01 8.91
N ILE A 91 9.80 4.75 10.23
CA ILE A 91 9.42 3.46 10.83
C ILE A 91 8.10 3.66 11.55
N PHE A 92 7.11 2.79 11.30
CA PHE A 92 5.74 3.06 11.67
C PHE A 92 5.17 2.07 12.69
N PRO A 93 4.28 2.55 13.61
CA PRO A 93 3.62 1.73 14.62
C PRO A 93 2.47 0.94 14.00
N MET A 94 2.52 -0.39 14.18
CA MET A 94 1.51 -1.32 13.70
C MET A 94 0.41 -1.54 14.74
N ASN A 95 -0.86 -1.56 14.31
CA ASN A 95 -2.01 -1.78 15.18
C ASN A 95 -2.02 -3.23 15.72
N ALA A 96 -2.01 -4.23 14.84
CA ALA A 96 -2.01 -5.62 15.23
C ALA A 96 -0.70 -6.03 15.94
N LEU A 97 -0.83 -6.76 17.06
CA LEU A 97 0.33 -7.13 17.90
C LEU A 97 1.33 -8.01 17.13
N ASN A 98 0.84 -9.00 16.38
CA ASN A 98 1.68 -9.90 15.60
C ASN A 98 2.34 -9.24 14.38
N ARG A 99 2.01 -7.99 14.06
CA ARG A 99 2.67 -7.20 13.01
C ARG A 99 3.80 -6.32 13.54
N ARG A 100 3.88 -6.08 14.85
CA ARG A 100 4.91 -5.22 15.45
C ARG A 100 6.31 -5.81 15.36
N THR A 101 6.40 -7.13 15.23
CA THR A 101 7.67 -7.86 15.03
C THR A 101 8.10 -7.96 13.57
N GLU A 102 7.34 -7.39 12.62
CA GLU A 102 7.72 -7.28 11.21
C GLU A 102 8.84 -6.26 10.98
N ILE A 103 9.00 -5.27 11.89
CA ILE A 103 10.03 -4.23 11.77
C ILE A 103 11.42 -4.86 11.84
N ASN A 104 12.15 -4.80 10.72
CA ASN A 104 13.47 -5.39 10.59
C ASN A 104 14.57 -4.30 10.73
N TYR A 105 14.99 -4.05 11.96
CA TYR A 105 16.03 -3.05 12.26
C TYR A 105 17.41 -3.40 11.66
N ASP A 106 17.75 -4.68 11.52
CA ASP A 106 19.02 -5.10 10.89
C ASP A 106 19.03 -4.75 9.41
N LEU A 107 17.91 -4.96 8.72
CA LEU A 107 17.73 -4.53 7.33
C LEU A 107 17.84 -3.01 7.20
N ILE A 108 17.14 -2.25 8.07
CA ILE A 108 17.19 -0.79 8.07
C ILE A 108 18.61 -0.30 8.26
N ASN A 109 19.35 -0.85 9.23
CA ASN A 109 20.73 -0.52 9.49
C ASN A 109 21.65 -0.85 8.30
N LYS A 110 21.43 -2.00 7.64
CA LYS A 110 22.19 -2.40 6.44
C LYS A 110 21.97 -1.43 5.28
N ILE A 111 20.72 -1.05 5.02
CA ILE A 111 20.38 -0.07 3.98
C ILE A 111 20.97 1.30 4.35
N ASN A 112 20.86 1.73 5.61
CA ASN A 112 21.29 3.04 6.05
C ASN A 112 22.82 3.21 6.06
N LYS A 113 23.58 2.15 6.31
CA LYS A 113 25.05 2.19 6.19
C LYS A 113 25.51 2.65 4.80
N LYS A 114 24.77 2.28 3.75
CA LYS A 114 25.10 2.62 2.36
C LYS A 114 24.60 4.02 1.98
N ASN A 115 23.41 4.40 2.41
CA ASN A 115 22.66 5.56 1.86
C ASN A 115 22.58 6.75 2.82
N LYS A 116 22.88 6.57 4.13
CA LYS A 116 22.89 7.63 5.16
C LYS A 116 21.57 8.39 5.34
N TYR A 117 20.44 7.69 5.29
CA TYR A 117 19.14 8.28 5.55
C TYR A 117 19.03 8.80 6.99
N LYS A 118 18.26 9.87 7.19
CA LYS A 118 17.76 10.28 8.50
C LYS A 118 16.61 9.36 8.90
N ILE A 119 16.80 8.55 9.94
CA ILE A 119 15.75 7.66 10.46
C ILE A 119 14.83 8.45 11.39
N ILE A 120 13.53 8.35 11.16
CA ILE A 120 12.47 8.89 12.00
C ILE A 120 11.61 7.72 12.45
N ASP A 121 11.76 7.33 13.71
CA ASP A 121 11.11 6.15 14.28
C ASP A 121 9.86 6.53 15.08
N TYR A 122 8.70 6.09 14.60
CA TYR A 122 7.41 6.27 15.26
C TYR A 122 6.94 4.99 15.98
N SER A 123 7.71 3.89 15.95
CA SER A 123 7.26 2.58 16.47
C SER A 123 6.80 2.63 17.92
N ASN A 124 7.41 3.47 18.77
CA ASN A 124 7.05 3.63 20.17
C ASN A 124 5.66 4.23 20.42
N TYR A 125 4.99 4.77 19.39
CA TYR A 125 3.62 5.25 19.54
C TYR A 125 2.61 4.14 19.86
N VAL A 126 2.96 2.87 19.65
CA VAL A 126 2.16 1.70 20.08
C VAL A 126 1.88 1.70 21.58
N GLU A 127 2.78 2.24 22.42
CA GLU A 127 2.60 2.35 23.87
C GLU A 127 1.45 3.28 24.26
N LYS A 128 1.09 4.20 23.36
CA LYS A 128 -0.01 5.16 23.51
C LYS A 128 -1.26 4.75 22.74
N ASN A 129 -1.29 3.53 22.16
CA ASN A 129 -2.34 3.07 21.24
C ASN A 129 -2.58 4.06 20.06
N ILE A 130 -1.51 4.63 19.52
CA ILE A 130 -1.53 5.52 18.38
C ILE A 130 -0.83 4.81 17.23
N PHE A 131 -1.54 4.68 16.08
CA PHE A 131 -1.09 3.91 14.94
C PHE A 131 -1.09 4.75 13.66
N LEU A 132 -0.15 4.45 12.76
CA LEU A 132 -0.11 4.92 11.39
C LEU A 132 0.69 3.90 10.59
N GLU A 133 0.03 3.14 9.72
CA GLU A 133 0.67 2.02 9.03
C GLU A 133 1.24 2.45 7.67
N GLY A 134 2.31 3.25 7.70
CA GLY A 134 3.13 3.64 6.55
C GLY A 134 2.32 4.07 5.33
N THR A 135 2.72 3.62 4.13
CA THR A 135 1.99 3.88 2.88
C THR A 135 0.78 2.95 2.66
N GLY A 136 0.38 2.16 3.65
CA GLY A 136 -0.98 1.61 3.75
C GLY A 136 -1.96 2.70 4.14
N SER A 137 -1.69 3.37 5.27
CA SER A 137 -2.49 4.48 5.80
C SER A 137 -2.37 5.76 4.98
N VAL A 138 -1.22 6.02 4.37
CA VAL A 138 -0.91 7.29 3.69
C VAL A 138 -0.59 7.07 2.22
N VAL A 139 -1.28 7.76 1.34
CA VAL A 139 -0.96 7.86 -0.08
C VAL A 139 -0.22 9.18 -0.33
N LEU A 140 0.98 9.08 -0.89
CA LEU A 140 1.88 10.22 -1.09
C LEU A 140 1.86 10.70 -2.54
N ASP A 141 1.50 11.94 -2.74
CA ASP A 141 1.81 12.69 -3.95
C ASP A 141 3.17 13.38 -3.75
N ARG A 142 4.22 12.64 -4.06
CA ARG A 142 5.60 13.08 -3.84
C ARG A 142 5.98 14.28 -4.72
N ALA A 143 5.39 14.38 -5.91
CA ALA A 143 5.67 15.46 -6.85
C ALA A 143 5.15 16.79 -6.33
N ASN A 144 3.97 16.80 -5.71
CA ASN A 144 3.28 18.00 -5.24
C ASN A 144 3.34 18.15 -3.71
N LYS A 145 4.10 17.29 -3.03
CA LYS A 145 4.27 17.27 -1.57
C LYS A 145 2.94 17.29 -0.83
N LYS A 146 1.99 16.46 -1.26
CA LYS A 146 0.70 16.25 -0.60
C LYS A 146 0.61 14.81 -0.07
N ALA A 147 0.05 14.64 1.12
CA ALA A 147 -0.21 13.35 1.73
C ALA A 147 -1.70 13.19 2.02
N TYR A 148 -2.28 12.11 1.53
CA TYR A 148 -3.70 11.78 1.68
C TYR A 148 -3.86 10.66 2.69
N CYS A 149 -4.76 10.83 3.67
CA CYS A 149 -4.99 9.84 4.71
C CYS A 149 -6.47 9.70 5.05
N GLY A 150 -7.02 8.54 4.77
CA GLY A 150 -8.29 8.10 5.32
C GLY A 150 -8.11 7.73 6.79
N LEU A 151 -8.76 8.46 7.69
CA LEU A 151 -8.65 8.24 9.14
C LEU A 151 -9.35 6.93 9.52
N SER A 152 -8.69 6.12 10.35
CA SER A 152 -9.18 4.81 10.78
C SER A 152 -8.48 4.39 12.09
N ASP A 153 -8.81 3.20 12.62
CA ASP A 153 -8.09 2.61 13.75
C ASP A 153 -6.59 2.39 13.48
N ARG A 154 -6.18 2.34 12.19
CA ARG A 154 -4.79 2.18 11.78
C ARG A 154 -4.15 3.48 11.26
N SER A 155 -4.86 4.60 11.36
CA SER A 155 -4.47 5.89 10.76
C SER A 155 -4.85 7.05 11.68
N SER A 156 -4.06 7.26 12.74
CA SER A 156 -4.29 8.33 13.73
C SER A 156 -4.01 9.71 13.15
N LYS A 157 -4.97 10.62 13.28
CA LYS A 157 -4.87 12.04 12.88
C LYS A 157 -3.59 12.71 13.41
N ASN A 158 -3.33 12.58 14.72
CA ASN A 158 -2.22 13.30 15.34
C ASN A 158 -0.86 12.81 14.83
N LEU A 159 -0.70 11.49 14.63
CA LEU A 159 0.54 10.94 14.12
C LEU A 159 0.71 11.22 12.62
N PHE A 160 -0.39 11.23 11.86
CA PHE A 160 -0.37 11.65 10.45
C PHE A 160 0.08 13.10 10.28
N LEU A 161 -0.44 14.03 11.09
CA LEU A 161 0.00 15.43 11.07
C LEU A 161 1.49 15.57 11.43
N LYS A 162 1.95 14.81 12.44
CA LYS A 162 3.37 14.78 12.79
C LYS A 162 4.23 14.23 11.64
N PHE A 163 3.81 13.13 11.01
CA PHE A 163 4.49 12.59 9.82
C PHE A 163 4.59 13.64 8.72
N CYS A 164 3.50 14.35 8.41
CA CYS A 164 3.50 15.39 7.39
C CYS A 164 4.49 16.51 7.71
N MET A 165 4.60 16.94 8.98
CA MET A 165 5.61 17.92 9.40
C MET A 165 7.04 17.39 9.23
N ASP A 166 7.30 16.14 9.66
CA ASP A 166 8.64 15.56 9.63
C ASP A 166 9.14 15.28 8.20
N PHE A 167 8.21 15.01 7.26
CA PHE A 167 8.51 14.66 5.86
C PHE A 167 8.19 15.79 4.87
N ASP A 168 7.75 16.94 5.35
CA ASP A 168 7.42 18.11 4.54
C ASP A 168 6.30 17.85 3.50
N TYR A 169 5.15 17.37 4.00
CA TYR A 169 3.95 17.16 3.22
C TYR A 169 2.78 18.02 3.69
N LYS A 170 1.96 18.49 2.75
CA LYS A 170 0.66 19.10 3.03
C LYS A 170 -0.34 17.98 3.38
N PRO A 171 -0.95 17.96 4.60
CA PRO A 171 -1.89 16.92 4.99
C PRO A 171 -3.28 17.14 4.36
N ILE A 172 -3.87 16.05 3.84
CA ILE A 172 -5.25 16.00 3.38
C ILE A 172 -5.90 14.78 4.04
N MET A 173 -6.86 15.03 4.94
CA MET A 173 -7.52 14.01 5.76
C MET A 173 -8.98 13.89 5.36
N PHE A 174 -9.50 12.68 5.47
CA PHE A 174 -10.91 12.36 5.21
C PHE A 174 -11.30 11.05 5.89
N HIS A 175 -12.60 10.73 5.89
CA HIS A 175 -13.11 9.43 6.27
C HIS A 175 -13.62 8.70 5.03
N ALA A 176 -13.27 7.42 4.91
CA ALA A 176 -13.68 6.62 3.76
C ALA A 176 -14.36 5.33 4.21
N TYR A 177 -15.42 4.97 3.51
CA TYR A 177 -16.26 3.82 3.81
C TYR A 177 -16.50 3.00 2.55
N HIS A 178 -16.79 1.72 2.72
CA HIS A 178 -17.27 0.86 1.65
C HIS A 178 -18.44 0.01 2.13
N LYS A 179 -19.18 -0.53 1.19
CA LYS A 179 -20.35 -1.34 1.49
C LYS A 179 -19.97 -2.77 1.81
N VAL A 180 -20.25 -3.21 3.03
CA VAL A 180 -20.09 -4.58 3.50
C VAL A 180 -21.42 -5.07 4.03
N ASN A 181 -22.00 -6.13 3.44
CA ASN A 181 -23.27 -6.71 3.89
C ASN A 181 -24.37 -5.66 4.16
N LYS A 182 -24.58 -4.69 3.25
CA LYS A 182 -25.53 -3.57 3.33
C LYS A 182 -25.22 -2.47 4.36
N LYS A 183 -24.08 -2.56 5.07
CA LYS A 183 -23.60 -1.50 5.97
C LYS A 183 -22.44 -0.73 5.34
N ARG A 184 -22.23 0.50 5.80
CA ARG A 184 -21.03 1.29 5.49
C ARG A 184 -20.00 1.00 6.56
N GLU A 185 -18.91 0.34 6.20
CA GLU A 185 -17.80 0.01 7.09
C GLU A 185 -16.59 0.86 6.73
N LEU A 186 -15.84 1.29 7.74
CA LEU A 186 -14.68 2.15 7.57
C LEU A 186 -13.58 1.43 6.79
N ILE A 187 -13.00 2.09 5.79
CA ILE A 187 -11.83 1.58 5.07
C ILE A 187 -10.59 1.75 5.96
N TYR A 188 -9.92 0.66 6.25
CA TYR A 188 -8.81 0.62 7.20
C TYR A 188 -7.52 1.27 6.69
N HIS A 189 -7.25 1.23 5.38
CA HIS A 189 -6.08 1.81 4.72
C HIS A 189 -6.47 2.63 3.50
N THR A 190 -5.86 3.78 3.33
CA THR A 190 -6.11 4.67 2.19
C THR A 190 -5.73 4.02 0.85
N ASN A 191 -4.66 3.23 0.83
CA ASN A 191 -4.11 2.64 -0.39
C ASN A 191 -4.98 1.50 -1.01
N VAL A 192 -6.07 1.08 -0.36
CA VAL A 192 -7.01 0.13 -0.99
C VAL A 192 -8.01 0.83 -1.89
N MET A 193 -8.23 2.13 -1.69
CA MET A 193 -9.18 2.92 -2.46
C MET A 193 -8.55 4.01 -3.32
N MET A 194 -7.25 4.27 -3.15
CA MET A 194 -6.56 5.39 -3.80
C MET A 194 -5.10 5.07 -4.10
N SER A 195 -4.61 5.53 -5.25
CA SER A 195 -3.20 5.57 -5.59
C SER A 195 -2.87 6.82 -6.43
N ILE A 196 -1.64 7.35 -6.28
CA ILE A 196 -1.15 8.53 -7.00
C ILE A 196 0.24 8.26 -7.57
N GLY A 197 0.46 8.68 -8.80
CA GLY A 197 1.77 8.67 -9.46
C GLY A 197 1.70 9.15 -10.90
N ALA A 198 2.82 9.62 -11.44
CA ALA A 198 2.93 10.08 -12.82
C ALA A 198 1.85 11.12 -13.21
N ASN A 199 1.52 12.05 -12.32
CA ASN A 199 0.47 13.07 -12.46
C ASN A 199 -0.94 12.47 -12.71
N ASN A 200 -1.20 11.27 -12.18
CA ASN A 200 -2.50 10.62 -12.22
C ASN A 200 -2.89 10.13 -10.83
N CYS A 201 -4.18 10.16 -10.55
CA CYS A 201 -4.78 9.66 -9.33
C CYS A 201 -5.93 8.70 -9.65
N PHE A 202 -5.85 7.49 -9.14
CA PHE A 202 -6.96 6.53 -9.12
C PHE A 202 -7.62 6.62 -7.76
N ILE A 203 -8.91 6.90 -7.67
CA ILE A 203 -9.62 7.02 -6.40
C ILE A 203 -11.10 6.67 -6.54
N CYS A 204 -11.66 6.05 -5.52
CA CYS A 204 -13.11 5.91 -5.35
C CYS A 204 -13.65 7.07 -4.50
N LEU A 205 -14.13 8.12 -5.13
CA LEU A 205 -14.70 9.28 -4.44
C LEU A 205 -16.01 8.94 -3.71
N ASP A 206 -16.78 7.97 -4.21
CA ASP A 206 -18.01 7.48 -3.57
C ASP A 206 -17.76 6.80 -2.22
N SER A 207 -16.51 6.45 -1.91
CA SER A 207 -16.12 5.96 -0.59
C SER A 207 -16.06 7.06 0.46
N ILE A 208 -16.02 8.33 0.08
CA ILE A 208 -15.98 9.47 1.01
C ILE A 208 -17.40 10.01 1.18
N ASP A 209 -18.07 9.63 2.28
CA ASP A 209 -19.50 9.92 2.50
C ASP A 209 -19.75 11.42 2.78
N ASP A 210 -18.84 12.08 3.53
CA ASP A 210 -18.94 13.51 3.79
C ASP A 210 -18.65 14.33 2.53
N VAL A 211 -19.61 15.11 2.10
CA VAL A 211 -19.52 15.90 0.86
C VAL A 211 -18.39 16.93 0.91
N LYS A 212 -18.13 17.54 2.07
CA LYS A 212 -17.07 18.55 2.22
C LYS A 212 -15.69 17.92 2.16
N GLU A 213 -15.52 16.76 2.81
CA GLU A 213 -14.27 16.00 2.72
C GLU A 213 -14.03 15.51 1.28
N ARG A 214 -15.07 15.00 0.60
CA ARG A 214 -15.01 14.55 -0.80
C ARG A 214 -14.58 15.67 -1.75
N GLU A 215 -15.23 16.82 -1.68
CA GLU A 215 -14.90 17.98 -2.52
C GLU A 215 -13.50 18.52 -2.21
N ASN A 216 -13.08 18.55 -0.95
CA ASN A 216 -11.72 18.94 -0.58
C ASN A 216 -10.68 17.98 -1.17
N VAL A 217 -10.90 16.66 -1.07
CA VAL A 217 -10.00 15.64 -1.66
C VAL A 217 -9.96 15.79 -3.18
N LYS A 218 -11.13 15.86 -3.83
CA LYS A 218 -11.25 16.00 -5.29
C LYS A 218 -10.52 17.24 -5.79
N THR A 219 -10.78 18.41 -5.22
CA THR A 219 -10.13 19.68 -5.61
C THR A 219 -8.61 19.60 -5.45
N ASN A 220 -8.11 19.02 -4.33
CA ASN A 220 -6.66 18.88 -4.15
C ASN A 220 -6.01 17.92 -5.14
N ILE A 221 -6.74 16.91 -5.64
CA ILE A 221 -6.27 16.00 -6.68
C ILE A 221 -6.27 16.70 -8.05
N GLU A 222 -7.40 17.26 -8.47
CA GLU A 222 -7.59 17.87 -9.79
C GLU A 222 -6.69 19.08 -10.05
N ASN A 223 -6.20 19.75 -8.99
CA ASN A 223 -5.22 20.82 -9.13
C ASN A 223 -3.87 20.35 -9.71
N ASP A 224 -3.50 19.09 -9.50
CA ASP A 224 -2.14 18.62 -9.80
C ASP A 224 -2.12 17.31 -10.60
N ASN A 225 -3.23 16.55 -10.61
CA ASN A 225 -3.28 15.21 -11.18
C ASN A 225 -4.52 15.01 -12.05
N ASN A 226 -4.40 14.21 -13.08
CA ASN A 226 -5.55 13.68 -13.82
C ASN A 226 -6.29 12.67 -12.94
N LEU A 227 -7.59 12.83 -12.80
CA LEU A 227 -8.43 11.96 -11.99
C LEU A 227 -8.97 10.79 -12.83
N ILE A 228 -8.69 9.57 -12.38
CA ILE A 228 -9.33 8.34 -12.86
C ILE A 228 -10.23 7.83 -11.74
N GLU A 229 -11.53 8.09 -11.87
CA GLU A 229 -12.51 7.73 -10.86
C GLU A 229 -12.79 6.23 -10.87
N LEU A 230 -12.81 5.63 -9.68
CA LEU A 230 -13.10 4.22 -9.46
C LEU A 230 -14.46 4.05 -8.77
N SER A 231 -15.13 2.96 -9.07
CA SER A 231 -16.33 2.52 -8.33
C SER A 231 -15.96 1.67 -7.12
N GLU A 232 -16.89 1.52 -6.16
CA GLU A 232 -16.74 0.57 -5.04
C GLU A 232 -16.57 -0.90 -5.53
N PHE A 233 -17.17 -1.26 -6.66
CA PHE A 233 -16.94 -2.56 -7.29
C PHE A 233 -15.48 -2.76 -7.68
N GLN A 234 -14.83 -1.72 -8.21
CA GLN A 234 -13.44 -1.76 -8.63
C GLN A 234 -12.47 -1.79 -7.44
N ILE A 235 -12.71 -1.02 -6.39
CA ILE A 235 -11.84 -1.08 -5.19
C ILE A 235 -11.98 -2.41 -4.45
N ASN A 236 -13.13 -3.07 -4.48
CA ASN A 236 -13.30 -4.44 -3.98
C ASN A 236 -12.54 -5.49 -4.81
N ARG A 237 -11.96 -5.09 -5.95
CA ARG A 237 -11.03 -5.84 -6.79
C ARG A 237 -9.63 -5.20 -6.82
N PHE A 238 -9.34 -4.38 -5.82
CA PHE A 238 -8.03 -3.74 -5.61
C PHE A 238 -7.59 -2.76 -6.71
N ALA A 239 -8.50 -2.20 -7.51
CA ALA A 239 -8.17 -1.20 -8.52
C ALA A 239 -7.60 0.11 -7.93
N GLY A 240 -7.84 0.40 -6.65
CA GLY A 240 -7.18 1.47 -5.92
C GLY A 240 -5.78 1.09 -5.41
N ASN A 241 -5.45 -0.21 -5.36
CA ASN A 241 -4.19 -0.73 -4.83
C ASN A 241 -3.15 -0.95 -5.92
N VAL A 242 -2.85 0.13 -6.65
CA VAL A 242 -1.92 0.19 -7.79
C VAL A 242 -0.68 0.97 -7.38
N ILE A 243 0.47 0.68 -7.96
CA ILE A 243 1.70 1.43 -7.74
C ILE A 243 2.30 1.91 -9.06
N PHE A 244 2.77 3.16 -9.06
CA PHE A 244 3.49 3.78 -10.15
C PHE A 244 4.99 3.72 -9.87
N LEU A 245 5.72 3.09 -10.75
CA LEU A 245 7.17 2.95 -10.71
C LEU A 245 7.77 3.45 -12.02
N LYS A 246 9.09 3.52 -12.11
CA LYS A 246 9.78 3.68 -13.38
C LYS A 246 10.71 2.49 -13.62
N SER A 247 10.98 2.17 -14.86
CA SER A 247 12.06 1.25 -15.20
C SER A 247 13.43 1.94 -15.03
N THR A 248 14.51 1.17 -15.01
CA THR A 248 15.90 1.71 -15.06
C THR A 248 16.15 2.55 -16.31
N GLU A 249 15.34 2.40 -17.35
CA GLU A 249 15.36 3.20 -18.59
C GLU A 249 14.53 4.49 -18.49
N GLY A 250 13.84 4.71 -17.35
CA GLY A 250 13.03 5.91 -17.08
C GLY A 250 11.57 5.83 -17.54
N ASN A 251 11.13 4.69 -18.13
CA ASN A 251 9.75 4.52 -18.56
C ASN A 251 8.80 4.28 -17.37
N THR A 252 7.64 4.93 -17.36
CA THR A 252 6.61 4.70 -16.34
C THR A 252 6.05 3.28 -16.43
N GLN A 253 6.00 2.61 -15.27
CA GLN A 253 5.43 1.29 -15.09
C GLN A 253 4.29 1.37 -14.08
N ILE A 254 3.13 0.78 -14.40
CA ILE A 254 1.94 0.78 -13.56
C ILE A 254 1.68 -0.65 -13.16
N VAL A 255 1.97 -0.98 -11.89
CA VAL A 255 1.94 -2.37 -11.40
C VAL A 255 0.67 -2.59 -10.58
N MET A 256 -0.05 -3.65 -10.90
CA MET A 256 -1.32 -4.01 -10.26
C MET A 256 -1.55 -5.52 -10.25
N SER A 257 -2.59 -5.97 -9.55
CA SER A 257 -3.01 -7.37 -9.65
C SER A 257 -3.84 -7.62 -10.92
N GLN A 258 -3.93 -8.86 -11.35
CA GLN A 258 -4.82 -9.25 -12.45
C GLN A 258 -6.29 -8.97 -12.11
N SER A 259 -6.69 -9.10 -10.84
CA SER A 259 -8.04 -8.76 -10.36
C SER A 259 -8.35 -7.27 -10.57
N ALA A 260 -7.40 -6.40 -10.24
CA ALA A 260 -7.49 -4.97 -10.49
C ALA A 260 -7.59 -4.68 -12.00
N TYR A 261 -6.66 -5.19 -12.79
CA TYR A 261 -6.64 -5.01 -14.25
C TYR A 261 -7.97 -5.40 -14.90
N ASN A 262 -8.49 -6.57 -14.57
CA ASN A 262 -9.76 -7.08 -15.11
C ASN A 262 -10.99 -6.28 -14.69
N SER A 263 -10.89 -5.43 -13.67
CA SER A 263 -11.99 -4.59 -13.18
C SER A 263 -12.11 -3.25 -13.89
N PHE A 264 -11.05 -2.80 -14.55
CA PHE A 264 -11.06 -1.55 -15.32
C PHE A 264 -11.89 -1.70 -16.59
N SER A 265 -12.60 -0.63 -16.97
CA SER A 265 -13.26 -0.54 -18.27
C SER A 265 -12.22 -0.36 -19.39
N LYS A 266 -12.62 -0.65 -20.64
CA LYS A 266 -11.75 -0.45 -21.81
C LYS A 266 -11.29 1.01 -21.94
N SER A 267 -12.16 1.97 -21.62
CA SER A 267 -11.80 3.39 -21.63
C SER A 267 -10.77 3.74 -20.56
N GLN A 268 -10.92 3.23 -19.31
CA GLN A 268 -9.94 3.41 -18.27
C GLN A 268 -8.58 2.78 -18.62
N ILE A 269 -8.57 1.56 -19.19
CA ILE A 269 -7.32 0.93 -19.64
C ILE A 269 -6.64 1.80 -20.70
N SER A 270 -7.38 2.31 -21.69
CA SER A 270 -6.82 3.19 -22.72
C SER A 270 -6.23 4.49 -22.15
N GLU A 271 -6.82 5.06 -21.07
CA GLU A 271 -6.25 6.22 -20.40
C GLU A 271 -5.00 5.86 -19.59
N ILE A 272 -5.01 4.69 -18.93
CA ILE A 272 -3.86 4.19 -18.15
C ILE A 272 -2.66 3.91 -19.06
N GLU A 273 -2.89 3.31 -20.24
CA GLU A 273 -1.84 3.01 -21.23
C GLU A 273 -1.17 4.27 -21.79
N LYS A 274 -1.84 5.43 -21.78
CA LYS A 274 -1.21 6.72 -22.15
C LYS A 274 -0.20 7.19 -21.10
N VAL A 275 -0.35 6.75 -19.85
CA VAL A 275 0.53 7.12 -18.74
C VAL A 275 1.79 6.27 -18.70
N GLY A 276 1.67 4.98 -18.97
CA GLY A 276 2.78 4.05 -18.94
C GLY A 276 2.40 2.61 -19.24
N ASN A 277 3.39 1.73 -19.17
CA ASN A 277 3.20 0.31 -19.38
C ASN A 277 2.50 -0.35 -18.19
N ILE A 278 1.45 -1.12 -18.45
CA ILE A 278 0.72 -1.85 -17.42
C ILE A 278 1.38 -3.21 -17.18
N ILE A 279 1.75 -3.46 -15.94
CA ILE A 279 2.29 -4.74 -15.46
C ILE A 279 1.28 -5.34 -14.50
N TYR A 280 0.87 -6.59 -14.73
CA TYR A 280 -0.02 -7.27 -13.81
C TYR A 280 0.33 -8.75 -13.62
N SER A 281 -0.02 -9.28 -12.46
CA SER A 281 0.16 -10.69 -12.10
C SER A 281 -1.03 -11.20 -11.29
N PRO A 282 -1.43 -12.48 -11.44
CA PRO A 282 -2.46 -13.08 -10.61
C PRO A 282 -1.90 -13.34 -9.19
N ILE A 283 -2.57 -12.82 -8.18
CA ILE A 283 -2.25 -13.03 -6.76
C ILE A 283 -3.51 -13.33 -5.93
N PRO A 284 -4.39 -14.25 -6.40
CA PRO A 284 -5.70 -14.44 -5.78
C PRO A 284 -5.64 -15.01 -4.35
N THR A 285 -4.62 -15.80 -4.02
CA THR A 285 -4.42 -16.33 -2.66
C THR A 285 -4.01 -15.22 -1.71
N ILE A 286 -3.07 -14.36 -2.13
CA ILE A 286 -2.61 -13.22 -1.34
C ILE A 286 -3.80 -12.28 -1.09
N GLU A 287 -4.51 -11.84 -2.12
CA GLU A 287 -5.67 -10.95 -1.99
C GLU A 287 -6.76 -11.52 -1.07
N LYS A 288 -7.08 -12.81 -1.25
CA LYS A 288 -8.15 -13.47 -0.49
C LYS A 288 -7.84 -13.56 1.00
N HIS A 289 -6.62 -13.95 1.35
CA HIS A 289 -6.27 -14.29 2.73
C HIS A 289 -5.74 -13.10 3.53
N SER A 290 -5.18 -12.07 2.88
CA SER A 290 -4.67 -10.89 3.58
C SER A 290 -5.54 -9.65 3.43
N GLY A 291 -6.35 -9.57 2.36
CA GLY A 291 -7.10 -8.35 2.03
C GLY A 291 -6.22 -7.17 1.62
N GLY A 292 -4.95 -7.45 1.28
CA GLY A 292 -4.02 -6.53 0.61
C GLY A 292 -3.71 -7.00 -0.81
N SER A 293 -3.10 -6.15 -1.63
CA SER A 293 -2.74 -6.45 -3.02
C SER A 293 -1.36 -5.88 -3.37
N VAL A 294 -1.03 -5.75 -4.63
CA VAL A 294 0.32 -5.44 -5.15
C VAL A 294 0.96 -4.22 -4.50
N ARG A 295 0.23 -3.10 -4.36
CA ARG A 295 0.77 -1.87 -3.73
C ARG A 295 1.21 -2.12 -2.29
N CYS A 296 0.48 -2.95 -1.56
CA CYS A 296 0.80 -3.29 -0.17
C CYS A 296 2.09 -4.11 -0.05
N MET A 297 2.43 -4.90 -1.07
CA MET A 297 3.61 -5.77 -1.08
C MET A 297 4.92 -5.01 -1.37
N ILE A 298 4.85 -3.71 -1.69
CA ILE A 298 5.98 -2.94 -2.23
C ILE A 298 6.25 -1.71 -1.36
N ALA A 299 7.47 -1.63 -0.80
CA ALA A 299 8.04 -0.41 -0.26
C ALA A 299 8.99 0.21 -1.30
N GLU A 300 8.72 1.45 -1.69
CA GLU A 300 9.50 2.21 -2.67
C GLU A 300 10.81 2.70 -2.02
N ILE A 301 11.96 2.56 -2.69
CA ILE A 301 13.25 3.06 -2.21
C ILE A 301 13.65 4.26 -3.07
N PHE A 302 13.86 5.43 -2.44
CA PHE A 302 14.25 6.68 -3.07
C PHE A 302 15.66 7.09 -2.70
#